data_068aac076cef8aba64220900d8b4b0a2
#
_entry.id   068aac076cef8aba64220900d8b4b0a2
#
_cell.length_a   1.000
_cell.length_b   1.000
_cell.length_c   1.000
_cell.angle_alpha   90.00
_cell.angle_beta   90.00
_cell.angle_gamma   90.00
#
_symmetry.space_group_name_H-M   'P 1'
#
loop_
_entity.id
_entity.type
_entity.pdbx_description
1 polymer ?
#
loop_
_entity_poly.entity_id
_entity_poly.type
_entity_poly.pdbx_seq_one_letter_code
_entity_poly.pdbx_strand_id
1 'polypeptide(L)'
;MKKALALMTASAMALSLAACGGSASTASSTASSASSAAESVVESAAAAAGTSVTKDNIKFGFLAPTLQTEFFINIDDGLKQVAAEEGWDYTSVSFENDSGTAVTDIENMVTSGCNVILAMVSDNSCDDALRAAQEASTIVIESGVVTDAYDIGINSSQYDIGTMISDMAGEWIDTQLDGKANIVVYTTYQNQDMQNRGQGIQDRIKELCPDSNILEVVDIGKDVVGAGTTYTETMIQKYPDLNCIIAYGDAAATEAVEAVKAAGMNSDDFGIFACDGTDSAVKYIADNDVMRGTLLFNSLAEKTREVLYQYLDGKLEKGAVADFSFTPITAANVADYVK
;
A
#
# COMPACT_ATOMS: atom_id res chain seq x y z
N MET A 1 54.53 22.53 4.27
CA MET A 1 55.69 21.78 4.77
C MET A 1 55.20 20.42 5.25
N LYS A 2 55.83 19.35 4.66
CA LYS A 2 55.93 17.93 5.08
C LYS A 2 54.61 17.16 5.22
N LYS A 3 54.12 16.27 4.27
CA LYS A 3 54.67 14.99 3.75
C LYS A 3 54.97 13.95 4.83
N ALA A 4 54.16 12.85 4.79
CA ALA A 4 54.49 11.42 4.98
C ALA A 4 53.21 10.64 4.92
N LEU A 5 52.86 9.75 4.07
CA LEU A 5 53.37 8.57 3.30
C LEU A 5 53.86 7.41 4.19
N ALA A 6 53.14 6.31 4.19
CA ALA A 6 53.55 4.90 4.34
C ALA A 6 52.30 4.02 4.30
N LEU A 7 52.13 3.17 3.38
CA LEU A 7 52.71 1.97 2.78
C LEU A 7 52.11 0.64 3.34
N MET A 8 51.45 -0.05 2.43
CA MET A 8 51.23 -1.47 2.18
C MET A 8 51.68 -2.52 3.22
N THR A 9 50.83 -3.54 3.43
CA THR A 9 51.26 -4.93 3.26
C THR A 9 50.13 -5.84 2.82
N ALA A 10 50.34 -6.46 1.66
CA ALA A 10 49.60 -7.62 1.15
C ALA A 10 50.27 -8.88 1.74
N SER A 11 49.45 -9.89 2.03
CA SER A 11 49.97 -11.27 2.22
C SER A 11 48.99 -12.25 1.58
N ALA A 12 49.43 -12.74 0.44
CA ALA A 12 48.92 -13.94 -0.20
C ALA A 12 49.58 -15.15 0.46
N MET A 13 48.85 -16.22 0.66
CA MET A 13 49.43 -17.58 0.76
C MET A 13 48.62 -18.58 -0.03
N ALA A 14 49.34 -19.28 -0.85
CA ALA A 14 48.94 -20.23 -1.86
C ALA A 14 48.93 -21.68 -1.34
N LEU A 15 48.10 -22.46 -2.03
CA LEU A 15 48.14 -23.89 -2.35
C LEU A 15 49.08 -24.84 -1.57
N SER A 16 48.48 -25.98 -1.18
CA SER A 16 49.15 -27.27 -1.31
C SER A 16 48.17 -28.40 -1.66
N LEU A 17 48.28 -28.89 -2.89
CA LEU A 17 47.86 -30.24 -3.32
C LEU A 17 48.80 -31.29 -2.71
N ALA A 18 48.23 -32.38 -2.24
CA ALA A 18 48.95 -33.67 -2.20
C ALA A 18 47.96 -34.82 -2.52
N ALA A 19 48.24 -35.47 -3.60
CA ALA A 19 47.62 -36.70 -4.04
C ALA A 19 48.43 -37.92 -3.55
N CYS A 20 47.73 -39.00 -3.28
CA CYS A 20 48.10 -40.44 -3.42
C CYS A 20 47.10 -41.23 -2.58
N GLY A 21 46.35 -42.19 -3.02
CA GLY A 21 46.62 -43.30 -3.90
C GLY A 21 46.27 -44.60 -3.15
N GLY A 22 45.30 -45.40 -3.63
CA GLY A 22 45.33 -46.84 -3.34
C GLY A 22 44.13 -47.48 -2.67
N SER A 23 43.41 -48.25 -3.51
CA SER A 23 42.83 -49.59 -3.29
C SER A 23 41.50 -49.78 -2.55
N ALA A 24 40.65 -50.35 -3.36
CA ALA A 24 39.40 -51.06 -3.17
C ALA A 24 39.26 -51.93 -1.89
N SER A 25 38.06 -51.91 -1.32
CA SER A 25 37.21 -53.12 -1.19
C SER A 25 35.90 -52.81 -0.44
N THR A 26 34.80 -53.22 -1.05
CA THR A 26 33.58 -53.79 -0.48
C THR A 26 32.98 -53.14 0.78
N ALA A 27 31.81 -52.65 0.75
CA ALA A 27 30.54 -53.28 0.73
C ALA A 27 29.42 -52.34 1.17
N SER A 28 28.38 -52.29 0.41
CA SER A 28 26.97 -52.45 0.77
C SER A 28 26.44 -51.93 2.13
N SER A 29 25.31 -51.23 1.97
CA SER A 29 24.31 -50.92 3.00
C SER A 29 24.49 -49.62 3.78
N THR A 30 24.03 -48.54 3.17
CA THR A 30 23.27 -47.47 3.83
C THR A 30 22.69 -46.50 2.76
N ALA A 31 21.82 -46.99 1.91
CA ALA A 31 21.01 -46.19 1.01
C ALA A 31 19.53 -46.59 1.15
N SER A 32 18.93 -46.36 2.33
CA SER A 32 17.52 -46.66 2.56
C SER A 32 16.85 -45.79 3.63
N SER A 33 17.39 -44.62 3.94
CA SER A 33 16.74 -43.74 4.90
C SER A 33 16.65 -42.27 4.43
N ALA A 34 17.11 -41.94 3.21
CA ALA A 34 16.95 -40.58 2.67
C ALA A 34 15.82 -40.50 1.62
N SER A 35 15.27 -41.62 1.16
CA SER A 35 14.16 -41.66 0.19
C SER A 35 12.79 -41.52 0.82
N SER A 36 12.60 -41.92 2.09
CA SER A 36 11.28 -41.84 2.73
C SER A 36 10.94 -40.46 3.30
N ALA A 37 11.94 -39.60 3.56
CA ALA A 37 11.71 -38.24 4.02
C ALA A 37 11.39 -37.27 2.87
N ALA A 38 11.91 -37.51 1.69
CA ALA A 38 11.61 -36.70 0.49
C ALA A 38 10.23 -37.05 -0.10
N GLU A 39 9.84 -38.34 -0.08
CA GLU A 39 8.48 -38.72 -0.52
C GLU A 39 7.37 -38.26 0.42
N SER A 40 7.60 -38.19 1.75
CA SER A 40 6.59 -37.70 2.69
C SER A 40 6.39 -36.18 2.64
N VAL A 41 7.41 -35.41 2.24
CA VAL A 41 7.29 -33.95 2.07
C VAL A 41 6.60 -33.61 0.74
N VAL A 42 6.86 -34.39 -0.32
CA VAL A 42 6.19 -34.22 -1.62
C VAL A 42 4.73 -34.69 -1.54
N GLU A 43 4.42 -35.74 -0.78
CA GLU A 43 3.04 -36.21 -0.61
C GLU A 43 2.22 -35.28 0.29
N SER A 44 2.85 -34.57 1.25
CA SER A 44 2.19 -33.54 2.05
C SER A 44 1.94 -32.25 1.25
N ALA A 45 2.82 -31.86 0.34
CA ALA A 45 2.62 -30.73 -0.56
C ALA A 45 1.60 -31.03 -1.67
N ALA A 46 1.58 -32.29 -2.18
CA ALA A 46 0.59 -32.73 -3.17
C ALA A 46 -0.81 -32.95 -2.59
N ALA A 47 -0.93 -33.20 -1.28
CA ALA A 47 -2.24 -33.32 -0.61
C ALA A 47 -2.91 -31.98 -0.29
N ALA A 48 -2.16 -30.86 -0.35
CA ALA A 48 -2.70 -29.51 -0.26
C ALA A 48 -3.21 -28.97 -1.62
N ALA A 49 -2.86 -29.60 -2.72
CA ALA A 49 -3.20 -29.19 -4.09
C ALA A 49 -4.49 -29.87 -4.59
N GLY A 50 -5.63 -29.71 -3.88
CA GLY A 50 -6.82 -30.41 -4.36
C GLY A 50 -8.16 -30.06 -3.74
N THR A 51 -8.24 -29.21 -2.75
CA THR A 51 -9.53 -28.73 -2.25
C THR A 51 -9.88 -27.41 -2.93
N SER A 52 -10.92 -27.40 -3.75
CA SER A 52 -11.44 -26.13 -4.30
C SER A 52 -11.77 -25.19 -3.16
N VAL A 53 -11.41 -23.92 -3.31
CA VAL A 53 -11.77 -22.87 -2.34
C VAL A 53 -13.29 -22.74 -2.32
N THR A 54 -13.85 -22.81 -1.14
CA THR A 54 -15.30 -22.63 -0.89
C THR A 54 -15.48 -21.65 0.27
N LYS A 55 -16.68 -21.12 0.44
CA LYS A 55 -16.99 -20.18 1.53
C LYS A 55 -16.70 -20.76 2.94
N ASP A 56 -16.73 -22.10 3.07
CA ASP A 56 -16.59 -22.80 4.34
C ASP A 56 -15.12 -23.14 4.70
N ASN A 57 -14.15 -22.93 3.78
CA ASN A 57 -12.75 -23.34 4.01
C ASN A 57 -11.73 -22.23 3.73
N ILE A 58 -12.14 -20.98 3.83
CA ILE A 58 -11.28 -19.84 3.54
C ILE A 58 -10.21 -19.69 4.61
N LYS A 59 -8.96 -19.66 4.16
CA LYS A 59 -7.78 -19.21 4.91
C LYS A 59 -7.24 -17.95 4.23
N PHE A 60 -7.61 -16.82 4.81
CA PHE A 60 -7.41 -15.52 4.21
C PHE A 60 -6.07 -14.91 4.63
N GLY A 61 -5.27 -14.47 3.68
CA GLY A 61 -4.05 -13.72 3.89
C GLY A 61 -4.20 -12.28 3.41
N PHE A 62 -3.75 -11.32 4.19
CA PHE A 62 -3.60 -9.92 3.77
C PHE A 62 -2.11 -9.56 3.67
N LEU A 63 -1.67 -9.22 2.46
CA LEU A 63 -0.31 -8.75 2.17
C LEU A 63 -0.34 -7.22 2.07
N ALA A 64 0.09 -6.55 3.14
CA ALA A 64 0.06 -5.10 3.28
C ALA A 64 1.41 -4.46 2.93
N PRO A 65 1.44 -3.29 2.25
CA PRO A 65 2.67 -2.52 2.03
C PRO A 65 3.36 -2.13 3.33
N THR A 66 2.55 -1.70 4.30
CA THR A 66 2.98 -1.35 5.66
C THR A 66 1.79 -1.49 6.61
N LEU A 67 2.07 -1.73 7.89
CA LEU A 67 1.08 -1.65 8.96
C LEU A 67 1.47 -0.55 9.98
N GLN A 68 2.12 0.51 9.49
CA GLN A 68 2.52 1.65 10.31
C GLN A 68 1.65 2.89 10.07
N THR A 69 0.87 2.92 8.99
CA THR A 69 -0.06 4.01 8.69
C THR A 69 -1.49 3.61 8.98
N GLU A 70 -2.29 4.55 9.44
CA GLU A 70 -3.68 4.33 9.86
C GLU A 70 -4.54 3.74 8.75
N PHE A 71 -4.32 4.13 7.48
CA PHE A 71 -5.03 3.59 6.33
C PHE A 71 -4.94 2.05 6.25
N PHE A 72 -3.72 1.50 6.28
CA PHE A 72 -3.54 0.04 6.19
C PHE A 72 -3.94 -0.68 7.49
N ILE A 73 -3.79 -0.05 8.66
CA ILE A 73 -4.30 -0.58 9.93
C ILE A 73 -5.82 -0.71 9.88
N ASN A 74 -6.53 0.28 9.38
CA ASN A 74 -7.99 0.25 9.27
C ASN A 74 -8.47 -0.83 8.29
N ILE A 75 -7.75 -1.07 7.19
CA ILE A 75 -8.03 -2.19 6.27
C ILE A 75 -7.83 -3.52 6.98
N ASP A 76 -6.72 -3.71 7.67
CA ASP A 76 -6.37 -4.93 8.41
C ASP A 76 -7.42 -5.25 9.48
N ASP A 77 -7.83 -4.24 10.26
CA ASP A 77 -8.86 -4.40 11.30
C ASP A 77 -10.23 -4.71 10.70
N GLY A 78 -10.59 -4.06 9.59
CA GLY A 78 -11.82 -4.39 8.85
C GLY A 78 -11.82 -5.83 8.31
N LEU A 79 -10.70 -6.29 7.77
CA LEU A 79 -10.56 -7.67 7.28
C LEU A 79 -10.60 -8.69 8.43
N LYS A 80 -10.00 -8.39 9.59
CA LYS A 80 -10.13 -9.22 10.81
C LYS A 80 -11.57 -9.34 11.25
N GLN A 81 -12.32 -8.23 11.21
CA GLN A 81 -13.73 -8.23 11.56
C GLN A 81 -14.53 -9.11 10.59
N VAL A 82 -14.39 -8.92 9.28
CA VAL A 82 -15.04 -9.74 8.26
C VAL A 82 -14.68 -11.21 8.43
N ALA A 83 -13.40 -11.53 8.64
CA ALA A 83 -12.95 -12.90 8.86
C ALA A 83 -13.60 -13.53 10.09
N ALA A 84 -13.75 -12.78 11.18
CA ALA A 84 -14.41 -13.26 12.41
C ALA A 84 -15.91 -13.49 12.17
N GLU A 85 -16.60 -12.62 11.42
CA GLU A 85 -18.02 -12.75 11.09
C GLU A 85 -18.29 -13.96 10.19
N GLU A 86 -17.39 -14.22 9.22
CA GLU A 86 -17.52 -15.30 8.24
C GLU A 86 -16.87 -16.62 8.69
N GLY A 87 -16.15 -16.60 9.82
CA GLY A 87 -15.46 -17.78 10.36
C GLY A 87 -14.22 -18.19 9.56
N TRP A 88 -13.56 -17.24 8.88
CA TRP A 88 -12.33 -17.50 8.16
C TRP A 88 -11.12 -17.57 9.10
N ASP A 89 -10.16 -18.43 8.77
CA ASP A 89 -8.80 -18.29 9.32
C ASP A 89 -8.17 -17.02 8.69
N TYR A 90 -7.61 -16.14 9.53
CA TYR A 90 -7.04 -14.87 9.07
C TYR A 90 -5.58 -14.71 9.47
N THR A 91 -4.78 -14.18 8.55
CA THR A 91 -3.41 -13.72 8.81
C THR A 91 -3.11 -12.46 8.01
N SER A 92 -2.30 -11.57 8.56
CA SER A 92 -1.77 -10.41 7.82
C SER A 92 -0.26 -10.33 8.00
N VAL A 93 0.42 -9.87 6.97
CA VAL A 93 1.85 -9.56 6.97
C VAL A 93 2.11 -8.22 6.33
N SER A 94 3.16 -7.54 6.78
CA SER A 94 3.63 -6.29 6.24
C SER A 94 5.00 -6.49 5.60
N PHE A 95 5.11 -6.17 4.32
CA PHE A 95 6.39 -6.28 3.60
C PHE A 95 7.22 -4.98 3.64
N GLU A 96 6.78 -3.98 4.45
CA GLU A 96 7.49 -2.71 4.70
C GLU A 96 7.97 -2.01 3.42
N ASN A 97 7.14 -2.05 2.38
CA ASN A 97 7.44 -1.50 1.05
C ASN A 97 8.69 -2.11 0.37
N ASP A 98 9.12 -3.31 0.76
CA ASP A 98 10.22 -4.06 0.15
C ASP A 98 9.68 -5.22 -0.69
N SER A 99 9.81 -5.12 -2.01
CA SER A 99 9.25 -6.11 -2.94
C SER A 99 9.89 -7.50 -2.78
N GLY A 100 11.15 -7.59 -2.32
CA GLY A 100 11.80 -8.88 -2.04
C GLY A 100 11.19 -9.58 -0.83
N THR A 101 10.84 -8.82 0.20
CA THR A 101 10.08 -9.30 1.35
C THR A 101 8.68 -9.73 0.93
N ALA A 102 7.99 -8.94 0.08
CA ALA A 102 6.66 -9.28 -0.42
C ALA A 102 6.64 -10.65 -1.14
N VAL A 103 7.61 -10.94 -2.01
CA VAL A 103 7.75 -12.24 -2.67
C VAL A 103 7.85 -13.37 -1.64
N THR A 104 8.75 -13.23 -0.66
CA THR A 104 8.93 -14.22 0.40
C THR A 104 7.65 -14.42 1.24
N ASP A 105 6.93 -13.34 1.53
CA ASP A 105 5.70 -13.38 2.29
C ASP A 105 4.56 -14.07 1.53
N ILE A 106 4.44 -13.84 0.21
CA ILE A 106 3.49 -14.57 -0.64
C ILE A 106 3.78 -16.08 -0.59
N GLU A 107 5.04 -16.49 -0.78
CA GLU A 107 5.45 -17.89 -0.73
C GLU A 107 5.14 -18.53 0.64
N ASN A 108 5.40 -17.80 1.73
CA ASN A 108 5.10 -18.23 3.09
C ASN A 108 3.60 -18.36 3.36
N MET A 109 2.78 -17.42 2.88
CA MET A 109 1.32 -17.50 2.98
C MET A 109 0.79 -18.74 2.28
N VAL A 110 1.21 -19.00 1.04
CA VAL A 110 0.81 -20.20 0.29
C VAL A 110 1.24 -21.47 1.03
N THR A 111 2.49 -21.54 1.48
CA THR A 111 3.03 -22.69 2.21
C THR A 111 2.30 -22.94 3.53
N SER A 112 1.87 -21.89 4.22
CA SER A 112 1.07 -22.00 5.46
C SER A 112 -0.39 -22.36 5.21
N GLY A 113 -0.80 -22.44 3.93
CA GLY A 113 -2.11 -22.90 3.51
C GLY A 113 -3.14 -21.80 3.30
N CYS A 114 -2.74 -20.53 3.18
CA CYS A 114 -3.64 -19.48 2.69
C CYS A 114 -4.13 -19.85 1.30
N ASN A 115 -5.44 -19.86 1.13
CA ASN A 115 -6.09 -20.19 -0.14
C ASN A 115 -6.81 -18.98 -0.77
N VAL A 116 -6.80 -17.84 -0.08
CA VAL A 116 -7.17 -16.52 -0.59
C VAL A 116 -6.13 -15.51 -0.09
N ILE A 117 -5.60 -14.69 -0.97
CA ILE A 117 -4.68 -13.60 -0.61
C ILE A 117 -5.23 -12.29 -1.19
N LEU A 118 -5.45 -11.29 -0.34
CA LEU A 118 -5.57 -9.90 -0.77
C LEU A 118 -4.17 -9.30 -0.81
N ALA A 119 -3.69 -8.94 -1.99
CA ALA A 119 -2.39 -8.32 -2.20
C ALA A 119 -2.56 -6.83 -2.51
N MET A 120 -1.82 -5.98 -1.80
CA MET A 120 -1.69 -4.56 -2.10
C MET A 120 -0.24 -4.26 -2.45
N VAL A 121 0.19 -4.71 -3.64
CA VAL A 121 1.58 -4.53 -4.10
C VAL A 121 1.78 -3.17 -4.77
N SER A 122 3.01 -2.66 -4.74
CA SER A 122 3.32 -1.33 -5.26
C SER A 122 3.74 -1.33 -6.74
N ASP A 123 4.14 -2.50 -7.26
CA ASP A 123 4.62 -2.69 -8.62
C ASP A 123 4.52 -4.17 -9.04
N ASN A 124 4.93 -4.48 -10.25
CA ASN A 124 4.89 -5.83 -10.82
C ASN A 124 6.05 -6.76 -10.40
N SER A 125 6.87 -6.38 -9.43
CA SER A 125 7.99 -7.21 -8.97
C SER A 125 7.54 -8.51 -8.31
N CYS A 126 6.29 -8.58 -7.87
CA CYS A 126 5.70 -9.76 -7.22
C CYS A 126 4.94 -10.68 -8.19
N ASP A 127 4.86 -10.36 -9.48
CA ASP A 127 4.03 -11.07 -10.45
C ASP A 127 4.29 -12.57 -10.48
N ASP A 128 5.56 -12.99 -10.53
CA ASP A 128 5.91 -14.41 -10.60
C ASP A 128 5.44 -15.16 -9.34
N ALA A 129 5.56 -14.54 -8.15
CA ALA A 129 5.10 -15.15 -6.89
C ALA A 129 3.56 -15.21 -6.81
N LEU A 130 2.87 -14.17 -7.26
CA LEU A 130 1.41 -14.16 -7.34
C LEU A 130 0.87 -15.20 -8.33
N ARG A 131 1.51 -15.35 -9.51
CA ARG A 131 1.16 -16.40 -10.47
C ARG A 131 1.42 -17.79 -9.92
N ALA A 132 2.53 -18.00 -9.22
CA ALA A 132 2.82 -19.27 -8.54
C ALA A 132 1.78 -19.59 -7.45
N ALA A 133 1.30 -18.58 -6.73
CA ALA A 133 0.19 -18.74 -5.78
C ALA A 133 -1.11 -19.18 -6.49
N GLN A 134 -1.44 -18.59 -7.63
CA GLN A 134 -2.60 -18.99 -8.45
C GLN A 134 -2.45 -20.44 -8.98
N GLU A 135 -1.25 -20.83 -9.44
CA GLU A 135 -0.96 -22.19 -9.86
C GLU A 135 -1.11 -23.20 -8.71
N ALA A 136 -0.82 -22.79 -7.48
CA ALA A 136 -1.08 -23.56 -6.27
C ALA A 136 -2.56 -23.53 -5.82
N SER A 137 -3.47 -22.99 -6.64
CA SER A 137 -4.92 -22.86 -6.38
C SER A 137 -5.28 -21.88 -5.27
N THR A 138 -4.42 -20.91 -4.98
CA THR A 138 -4.74 -19.75 -4.14
C THR A 138 -5.42 -18.69 -5.00
N ILE A 139 -6.57 -18.18 -4.55
CA ILE A 139 -7.25 -17.05 -5.19
C ILE A 139 -6.50 -15.77 -4.80
N VAL A 140 -6.02 -15.06 -5.80
CA VAL A 140 -5.36 -13.76 -5.62
C VAL A 140 -6.36 -12.64 -5.92
N ILE A 141 -6.62 -11.82 -4.91
CA ILE A 141 -7.33 -10.55 -5.05
C ILE A 141 -6.29 -9.45 -4.98
N GLU A 142 -6.27 -8.56 -5.94
CA GLU A 142 -5.32 -7.44 -5.95
C GLU A 142 -6.10 -6.12 -5.84
N SER A 143 -5.70 -5.28 -4.89
CA SER A 143 -6.28 -3.96 -4.71
C SER A 143 -5.27 -2.88 -5.08
N GLY A 144 -5.70 -1.98 -5.98
CA GLY A 144 -4.86 -0.96 -6.61
C GLY A 144 -4.46 -1.31 -8.04
N VAL A 145 -4.50 -2.58 -8.41
CA VAL A 145 -4.29 -3.16 -9.75
C VAL A 145 -3.09 -2.56 -10.48
N VAL A 146 -1.90 -2.81 -9.93
CA VAL A 146 -0.61 -2.43 -10.53
C VAL A 146 0.03 -3.60 -11.31
N THR A 147 -0.58 -4.79 -11.24
CA THR A 147 -0.17 -6.04 -11.90
C THR A 147 -1.35 -6.67 -12.64
N ASP A 148 -1.12 -7.65 -13.48
CA ASP A 148 -2.14 -8.53 -14.08
C ASP A 148 -2.14 -9.96 -13.49
N ALA A 149 -1.38 -10.17 -12.41
CA ALA A 149 -1.21 -11.46 -11.73
C ALA A 149 -2.28 -11.67 -10.63
N TYR A 150 -3.55 -11.51 -10.95
CA TYR A 150 -4.67 -11.69 -10.03
C TYR A 150 -5.80 -12.53 -10.64
N ASP A 151 -6.69 -13.03 -9.78
CA ASP A 151 -7.96 -13.63 -10.18
C ASP A 151 -9.08 -12.59 -10.16
N ILE A 152 -9.03 -11.65 -9.21
CA ILE A 152 -9.98 -10.54 -9.05
C ILE A 152 -9.19 -9.27 -8.76
N GLY A 153 -9.49 -8.19 -9.50
CA GLY A 153 -9.00 -6.85 -9.19
C GLY A 153 -10.06 -6.03 -8.45
N ILE A 154 -9.62 -5.20 -7.52
CA ILE A 154 -10.44 -4.14 -6.92
C ILE A 154 -9.71 -2.84 -7.21
N ASN A 155 -10.27 -1.97 -8.05
CA ASN A 155 -9.60 -0.76 -8.45
C ASN A 155 -10.56 0.40 -8.69
N SER A 156 -10.00 1.59 -8.73
CA SER A 156 -10.64 2.81 -9.19
C SER A 156 -9.60 3.68 -9.88
N SER A 157 -10.04 4.48 -10.82
CA SER A 157 -9.16 5.41 -11.52
C SER A 157 -8.47 6.34 -10.53
N GLN A 158 -7.16 6.23 -10.42
CA GLN A 158 -6.38 7.10 -9.54
C GLN A 158 -6.44 8.56 -9.99
N TYR A 159 -6.59 8.81 -11.30
CA TYR A 159 -6.85 10.14 -11.84
C TYR A 159 -8.18 10.69 -11.31
N ASP A 160 -9.25 9.89 -11.32
CA ASP A 160 -10.56 10.32 -10.83
C ASP A 160 -10.55 10.55 -9.31
N ILE A 161 -9.80 9.76 -8.53
CA ILE A 161 -9.56 10.03 -7.11
C ILE A 161 -8.93 11.42 -6.93
N GLY A 162 -7.89 11.74 -7.73
CA GLY A 162 -7.28 13.06 -7.72
C GLY A 162 -8.26 14.19 -8.05
N THR A 163 -9.15 13.97 -9.01
CA THR A 163 -10.20 14.97 -9.34
C THR A 163 -11.20 15.14 -8.20
N MET A 164 -11.62 14.06 -7.54
CA MET A 164 -12.55 14.14 -6.39
C MET A 164 -11.95 14.86 -5.18
N ILE A 165 -10.65 14.66 -4.89
CA ILE A 165 -9.95 15.44 -3.85
C ILE A 165 -9.99 16.91 -4.20
N SER A 166 -9.73 17.23 -5.47
CA SER A 166 -9.73 18.62 -5.97
C SER A 166 -11.11 19.24 -6.01
N ASP A 167 -12.17 18.47 -6.20
CA ASP A 167 -13.55 18.99 -6.11
C ASP A 167 -13.84 19.53 -4.71
N MET A 168 -13.44 18.81 -3.64
CA MET A 168 -13.56 19.30 -2.27
C MET A 168 -12.71 20.58 -2.04
N ALA A 169 -11.48 20.56 -2.51
CA ALA A 169 -10.57 21.69 -2.36
C ALA A 169 -11.05 22.91 -3.15
N GLY A 170 -11.52 22.72 -4.38
CA GLY A 170 -12.04 23.79 -5.24
C GLY A 170 -13.28 24.47 -4.67
N GLU A 171 -14.23 23.69 -4.15
CA GLU A 171 -15.42 24.24 -3.48
C GLU A 171 -15.03 25.09 -2.27
N TRP A 172 -14.07 24.63 -1.46
CA TRP A 172 -13.60 25.38 -0.32
C TRP A 172 -12.82 26.64 -0.74
N ILE A 173 -11.95 26.54 -1.74
CA ILE A 173 -11.20 27.70 -2.26
C ILE A 173 -12.15 28.76 -2.82
N ASP A 174 -13.19 28.36 -3.55
CA ASP A 174 -14.19 29.29 -4.08
C ASP A 174 -14.94 30.02 -2.97
N THR A 175 -15.37 29.25 -1.94
CA THR A 175 -16.22 29.78 -0.87
C THR A 175 -15.46 30.53 0.23
N GLN A 176 -14.23 30.16 0.55
CA GLN A 176 -13.45 30.73 1.65
C GLN A 176 -12.36 31.70 1.21
N LEU A 177 -11.86 31.56 -0.04
CA LEU A 177 -10.72 32.33 -0.55
C LEU A 177 -11.06 33.13 -1.84
N ASP A 178 -12.34 33.31 -2.14
CA ASP A 178 -12.80 34.00 -3.36
C ASP A 178 -12.15 33.44 -4.65
N GLY A 179 -11.95 32.12 -4.71
CA GLY A 179 -11.40 31.39 -5.86
C GLY A 179 -9.87 31.46 -6.00
N LYS A 180 -9.11 31.95 -5.00
CA LYS A 180 -7.65 32.20 -5.13
C LYS A 180 -6.89 31.61 -3.97
N ALA A 181 -6.09 30.60 -4.27
CA ALA A 181 -5.20 29.96 -3.29
C ALA A 181 -3.77 29.83 -3.82
N ASN A 182 -2.83 29.79 -2.90
CA ASN A 182 -1.46 29.40 -3.11
C ASN A 182 -1.30 27.96 -2.64
N ILE A 183 -1.13 27.01 -3.56
CA ILE A 183 -1.33 25.60 -3.37
C ILE A 183 -0.01 24.86 -3.47
N VAL A 184 0.26 23.93 -2.55
CA VAL A 184 1.25 22.88 -2.71
C VAL A 184 0.52 21.55 -2.88
N VAL A 185 0.94 20.76 -3.86
CA VAL A 185 0.42 19.41 -4.11
C VAL A 185 1.44 18.39 -3.63
N TYR A 186 1.04 17.51 -2.73
CA TYR A 186 1.84 16.34 -2.34
C TYR A 186 1.41 15.14 -3.17
N THR A 187 2.37 14.53 -3.84
CA THR A 187 2.19 13.34 -4.67
C THR A 187 3.28 12.32 -4.38
N THR A 188 3.21 11.17 -5.01
CA THR A 188 4.30 10.18 -5.02
C THR A 188 4.48 9.63 -6.43
N TYR A 189 5.73 9.41 -6.82
CA TYR A 189 6.09 8.86 -8.14
C TYR A 189 6.44 7.37 -8.05
N GLN A 190 5.96 6.69 -7.02
CA GLN A 190 6.21 5.27 -6.77
C GLN A 190 5.82 4.38 -7.95
N ASN A 191 4.65 4.65 -8.53
CA ASN A 191 4.15 4.00 -9.72
C ASN A 191 3.30 4.95 -10.56
N GLN A 192 2.90 4.50 -11.75
CA GLN A 192 2.13 5.33 -12.71
C GLN A 192 0.77 5.74 -12.15
N ASP A 193 0.12 4.88 -11.39
CA ASP A 193 -1.21 5.14 -10.84
C ASP A 193 -1.18 6.26 -9.81
N MET A 194 -0.18 6.27 -8.92
CA MET A 194 -0.01 7.38 -7.99
C MET A 194 0.35 8.69 -8.69
N GLN A 195 1.12 8.64 -9.78
CA GLN A 195 1.37 9.81 -10.64
C GLN A 195 0.07 10.30 -11.27
N ASN A 196 -0.81 9.39 -11.71
CA ASN A 196 -2.12 9.75 -12.27
C ASN A 196 -3.00 10.45 -11.24
N ARG A 197 -2.96 10.06 -9.94
CA ARG A 197 -3.68 10.77 -8.87
C ARG A 197 -3.17 12.21 -8.74
N GLY A 198 -1.86 12.39 -8.66
CA GLY A 198 -1.24 13.71 -8.61
C GLY A 198 -1.54 14.57 -9.86
N GLN A 199 -1.67 13.96 -11.03
CA GLN A 199 -2.06 14.64 -12.26
C GLN A 199 -3.54 15.07 -12.21
N GLY A 200 -4.43 14.18 -11.75
CA GLY A 200 -5.85 14.48 -11.57
C GLY A 200 -6.08 15.66 -10.63
N ILE A 201 -5.31 15.72 -9.52
CA ILE A 201 -5.32 16.86 -8.60
C ILE A 201 -5.00 18.16 -9.35
N GLN A 202 -3.88 18.18 -10.06
CA GLN A 202 -3.39 19.39 -10.72
C GLN A 202 -4.31 19.89 -11.83
N ASP A 203 -4.81 18.97 -12.64
CA ASP A 203 -5.66 19.33 -13.80
C ASP A 203 -7.00 19.88 -13.31
N ARG A 204 -7.60 19.22 -12.32
CA ARG A 204 -8.90 19.62 -11.79
C ARG A 204 -8.86 20.94 -11.05
N ILE A 205 -7.82 21.20 -10.26
CA ILE A 205 -7.66 22.50 -9.57
C ILE A 205 -7.46 23.63 -10.58
N LYS A 206 -6.71 23.44 -11.65
CA LYS A 206 -6.55 24.45 -12.71
C LYS A 206 -7.87 24.75 -13.41
N GLU A 207 -8.74 23.76 -13.55
CA GLU A 207 -10.07 23.93 -14.13
C GLU A 207 -11.01 24.68 -13.19
N LEU A 208 -11.06 24.29 -11.92
CA LEU A 208 -12.00 24.85 -10.93
C LEU A 208 -11.56 26.23 -10.44
N CYS A 209 -10.28 26.41 -10.20
CA CYS A 209 -9.71 27.60 -9.58
C CYS A 209 -8.59 28.19 -10.45
N PRO A 210 -8.91 28.71 -11.66
CA PRO A 210 -7.90 29.16 -12.62
C PRO A 210 -7.06 30.35 -12.15
N ASP A 211 -7.54 31.09 -11.15
CA ASP A 211 -6.85 32.24 -10.54
C ASP A 211 -5.92 31.80 -9.37
N SER A 212 -5.91 30.51 -9.00
CA SER A 212 -5.04 29.95 -7.97
C SER A 212 -3.66 29.59 -8.54
N ASN A 213 -2.66 29.55 -7.66
CA ASN A 213 -1.29 29.21 -8.03
C ASN A 213 -0.91 27.86 -7.45
N ILE A 214 -0.58 26.88 -8.28
CA ILE A 214 0.14 25.69 -7.81
C ILE A 214 1.62 26.09 -7.71
N LEU A 215 2.06 26.34 -6.48
CA LEU A 215 3.43 26.81 -6.19
C LEU A 215 4.46 25.72 -6.42
N GLU A 216 4.12 24.49 -6.03
CA GLU A 216 4.99 23.32 -6.17
C GLU A 216 4.18 22.03 -6.15
N VAL A 217 4.67 21.03 -6.88
CA VAL A 217 4.26 19.64 -6.81
C VAL A 217 5.41 18.85 -6.22
N VAL A 218 5.22 18.28 -5.04
CA VAL A 218 6.28 17.66 -4.25
C VAL A 218 6.10 16.15 -4.29
N ASP A 219 7.13 15.43 -4.74
CA ASP A 219 7.22 13.99 -4.54
C ASP A 219 7.66 13.72 -3.10
N ILE A 220 6.74 13.24 -2.28
CA ILE A 220 7.04 12.89 -0.89
C ILE A 220 7.52 11.44 -0.71
N GLY A 221 7.72 10.74 -1.83
CA GLY A 221 8.20 9.37 -1.84
C GLY A 221 7.18 8.35 -1.37
N LYS A 222 7.64 7.31 -0.69
CA LYS A 222 6.80 6.27 -0.12
C LYS A 222 6.08 6.80 1.14
N ASP A 223 4.98 6.15 1.52
CA ASP A 223 4.30 6.37 2.80
C ASP A 223 5.27 6.05 3.96
N VAL A 224 5.97 7.08 4.42
CA VAL A 224 6.92 7.02 5.52
C VAL A 224 6.48 8.02 6.57
N VAL A 225 6.34 7.56 7.79
CA VAL A 225 6.01 8.41 8.94
C VAL A 225 7.00 9.56 9.06
N GLY A 226 6.49 10.78 9.20
CA GLY A 226 7.27 12.02 9.31
C GLY A 226 7.57 12.72 7.99
N ALA A 227 7.25 12.13 6.84
CA ALA A 227 7.47 12.76 5.54
C ALA A 227 6.62 14.02 5.38
N GLY A 228 5.33 13.95 5.67
CA GLY A 228 4.40 15.09 5.59
C GLY A 228 4.86 16.27 6.43
N THR A 229 5.32 16.04 7.68
CA THR A 229 5.87 17.09 8.54
C THR A 229 7.08 17.77 7.90
N THR A 230 8.07 16.98 7.48
CA THR A 230 9.35 17.51 6.94
C THR A 230 9.13 18.35 5.69
N TYR A 231 8.32 17.86 4.77
CA TYR A 231 8.01 18.59 3.53
C TYR A 231 7.17 19.85 3.82
N THR A 232 6.20 19.77 4.73
CA THR A 232 5.35 20.94 5.08
C THR A 232 6.18 22.05 5.72
N GLU A 233 7.06 21.74 6.66
CA GLU A 233 7.98 22.73 7.24
C GLU A 233 8.83 23.40 6.16
N THR A 234 9.33 22.64 5.19
CA THR A 234 10.11 23.17 4.06
C THR A 234 9.27 24.08 3.18
N MET A 235 8.02 23.68 2.85
CA MET A 235 7.13 24.45 1.99
C MET A 235 6.69 25.76 2.66
N ILE A 236 6.37 25.75 3.95
CA ILE A 236 6.03 26.95 4.73
C ILE A 236 7.20 27.95 4.73
N GLN A 237 8.45 27.49 4.91
CA GLN A 237 9.63 28.36 4.85
C GLN A 237 9.84 28.96 3.46
N LYS A 238 9.59 28.16 2.41
CA LYS A 238 9.79 28.58 1.02
C LYS A 238 8.68 29.50 0.51
N TYR A 239 7.47 29.27 0.95
CA TYR A 239 6.25 29.95 0.51
C TYR A 239 5.47 30.49 1.71
N PRO A 240 5.81 31.68 2.26
CA PRO A 240 5.15 32.24 3.44
C PRO A 240 3.68 32.57 3.25
N ASP A 241 3.22 32.63 1.99
CA ASP A 241 1.84 32.88 1.57
C ASP A 241 1.08 31.60 1.17
N LEU A 242 1.66 30.41 1.43
CA LEU A 242 0.99 29.14 1.27
C LEU A 242 -0.26 29.08 2.14
N ASN A 243 -1.40 28.71 1.56
CA ASN A 243 -2.65 28.58 2.29
C ASN A 243 -3.51 27.37 1.89
N CYS A 244 -3.02 26.52 0.97
CA CYS A 244 -3.70 25.27 0.65
C CYS A 244 -2.69 24.16 0.39
N ILE A 245 -2.94 22.99 0.96
CA ILE A 245 -2.20 21.73 0.66
C ILE A 245 -3.20 20.71 0.16
N ILE A 246 -2.90 20.11 -0.98
CA ILE A 246 -3.67 18.99 -1.52
C ILE A 246 -2.75 17.78 -1.57
N ALA A 247 -3.02 16.79 -0.73
CA ALA A 247 -2.18 15.61 -0.57
C ALA A 247 -2.83 14.37 -1.22
N TYR A 248 -1.99 13.46 -1.68
CA TYR A 248 -2.46 12.22 -2.27
C TYR A 248 -3.06 11.24 -1.25
N GLY A 249 -2.84 11.43 0.04
CA GLY A 249 -3.35 10.58 1.11
C GLY A 249 -3.29 11.24 2.49
N ASP A 250 -4.09 10.74 3.42
CA ASP A 250 -4.29 11.30 4.77
C ASP A 250 -3.02 11.20 5.63
N ALA A 251 -2.17 10.19 5.43
CA ALA A 251 -0.94 10.05 6.21
C ALA A 251 -0.07 11.32 6.13
N ALA A 252 0.16 11.83 4.91
CA ALA A 252 0.90 13.06 4.71
C ALA A 252 0.10 14.31 5.14
N ALA A 253 -1.21 14.30 4.93
CA ALA A 253 -2.08 15.42 5.24
C ALA A 253 -2.20 15.67 6.75
N THR A 254 -2.39 14.63 7.55
CA THR A 254 -2.50 14.76 9.02
C THR A 254 -1.18 15.21 9.65
N GLU A 255 -0.06 14.78 9.12
CA GLU A 255 1.26 15.28 9.51
C GLU A 255 1.45 16.76 9.09
N ALA A 256 0.92 17.15 7.92
CA ALA A 256 0.92 18.55 7.49
C ALA A 256 0.08 19.43 8.40
N VAL A 257 -1.07 18.96 8.92
CA VAL A 257 -1.88 19.67 9.90
C VAL A 257 -1.03 20.07 11.10
N GLU A 258 -0.29 19.13 11.68
CA GLU A 258 0.53 19.41 12.85
C GLU A 258 1.69 20.38 12.56
N ALA A 259 2.31 20.30 11.38
CA ALA A 259 3.35 21.23 10.97
C ALA A 259 2.79 22.65 10.75
N VAL A 260 1.61 22.79 10.14
CA VAL A 260 0.92 24.08 9.96
C VAL A 260 0.55 24.70 11.30
N LYS A 261 0.04 23.90 12.25
CA LYS A 261 -0.24 24.33 13.62
C LYS A 261 1.02 24.79 14.35
N ALA A 262 2.10 24.02 14.26
CA ALA A 262 3.38 24.36 14.87
C ALA A 262 3.97 25.68 14.31
N ALA A 263 3.71 25.98 13.04
CA ALA A 263 4.09 27.23 12.40
C ALA A 263 3.16 28.42 12.74
N GLY A 264 2.04 28.19 13.44
CA GLY A 264 1.04 29.23 13.77
C GLY A 264 0.24 29.68 12.56
N MET A 265 0.12 28.85 11.52
CA MET A 265 -0.62 29.14 10.28
C MET A 265 -2.02 28.52 10.27
N ASN A 266 -2.48 27.95 11.38
CA ASN A 266 -3.79 27.31 11.53
C ASN A 266 -4.92 28.34 11.62
N SER A 267 -5.28 28.95 10.50
CA SER A 267 -6.36 29.90 10.35
C SER A 267 -7.51 29.34 9.52
N ASP A 268 -8.65 30.04 9.52
CA ASP A 268 -9.80 29.67 8.68
C ASP A 268 -9.47 29.77 7.18
N ASP A 269 -8.46 30.57 6.82
CA ASP A 269 -7.99 30.75 5.45
C ASP A 269 -6.94 29.68 5.02
N PHE A 270 -6.66 28.67 5.85
CA PHE A 270 -5.80 27.56 5.50
C PHE A 270 -6.61 26.27 5.34
N GLY A 271 -6.38 25.54 4.24
CA GLY A 271 -7.07 24.29 3.95
C GLY A 271 -6.13 23.16 3.54
N ILE A 272 -6.37 21.95 4.09
CA ILE A 272 -5.70 20.71 3.73
C ILE A 272 -6.75 19.71 3.28
N PHE A 273 -6.49 19.05 2.13
CA PHE A 273 -7.37 18.08 1.51
C PHE A 273 -6.59 16.83 1.15
N ALA A 274 -7.21 15.66 1.32
CA ALA A 274 -6.58 14.39 0.98
C ALA A 274 -7.62 13.29 0.68
N CYS A 275 -7.17 12.03 0.69
CA CYS A 275 -8.05 10.87 0.69
C CYS A 275 -7.53 9.84 1.69
N ASP A 276 -8.33 8.86 1.96
CA ASP A 276 -8.26 7.63 2.72
C ASP A 276 -9.39 7.55 3.75
N GLY A 277 -9.86 8.70 4.27
CA GLY A 277 -10.94 8.76 5.26
C GLY A 277 -10.54 8.20 6.62
N THR A 278 -9.28 8.40 7.02
CA THR A 278 -8.78 7.91 8.31
C THR A 278 -9.48 8.57 9.49
N ASP A 279 -9.56 7.87 10.62
CA ASP A 279 -10.19 8.40 11.84
C ASP A 279 -9.52 9.70 12.30
N SER A 280 -8.19 9.80 12.14
CA SER A 280 -7.42 11.01 12.43
C SER A 280 -7.83 12.19 11.53
N ALA A 281 -7.97 11.98 10.21
CA ALA A 281 -8.40 13.02 9.29
C ALA A 281 -9.85 13.46 9.57
N VAL A 282 -10.75 12.50 9.78
CA VAL A 282 -12.16 12.75 10.17
C VAL A 282 -12.22 13.57 11.45
N LYS A 283 -11.38 13.24 12.45
CA LYS A 283 -11.32 13.99 13.70
C LYS A 283 -10.86 15.43 13.49
N TYR A 284 -9.82 15.69 12.71
CA TYR A 284 -9.39 17.08 12.43
C TYR A 284 -10.48 17.89 11.72
N ILE A 285 -11.22 17.29 10.78
CA ILE A 285 -12.34 17.94 10.11
C ILE A 285 -13.46 18.27 11.14
N ALA A 286 -13.79 17.31 12.02
CA ALA A 286 -14.82 17.49 13.05
C ALA A 286 -14.43 18.55 14.09
N ASP A 287 -13.15 18.66 14.42
CA ASP A 287 -12.62 19.68 15.34
C ASP A 287 -12.51 21.07 14.67
N ASN A 288 -12.89 21.20 13.40
CA ASN A 288 -12.75 22.41 12.57
C ASN A 288 -11.29 22.89 12.49
N ASP A 289 -10.33 21.96 12.42
CA ASP A 289 -8.92 22.27 12.19
C ASP A 289 -8.66 22.58 10.70
N VAL A 290 -7.43 22.83 10.31
CA VAL A 290 -7.05 23.16 8.90
C VAL A 290 -7.27 22.00 7.93
N MET A 291 -7.47 20.76 8.38
CA MET A 291 -7.99 19.68 7.55
C MET A 291 -9.45 19.98 7.20
N ARG A 292 -9.74 20.20 5.92
CA ARG A 292 -11.07 20.62 5.44
C ARG A 292 -11.82 19.51 4.71
N GLY A 293 -11.12 18.50 4.23
CA GLY A 293 -11.77 17.36 3.56
C GLY A 293 -10.86 16.16 3.37
N THR A 294 -11.47 14.98 3.44
CA THR A 294 -10.88 13.72 3.06
C THR A 294 -11.85 12.88 2.24
N LEU A 295 -11.35 12.08 1.34
CA LEU A 295 -12.14 11.16 0.53
C LEU A 295 -12.10 9.78 1.18
N LEU A 296 -13.19 9.37 1.82
CA LEU A 296 -13.29 8.06 2.47
C LEU A 296 -13.32 6.95 1.42
N PHE A 297 -12.42 5.99 1.55
CA PHE A 297 -12.54 4.68 0.90
C PHE A 297 -13.64 3.89 1.64
N ASN A 298 -14.75 3.61 0.97
CA ASN A 298 -15.78 2.74 1.54
C ASN A 298 -15.19 1.35 1.78
N SER A 299 -15.63 0.66 2.83
CA SER A 299 -14.93 -0.52 3.37
C SER A 299 -14.33 -1.48 2.32
N LEU A 300 -12.99 -1.48 2.16
CA LEU A 300 -12.29 -2.42 1.29
C LEU A 300 -12.49 -3.86 1.78
N ALA A 301 -12.60 -4.08 3.08
CA ALA A 301 -12.83 -5.39 3.66
C ALA A 301 -14.17 -5.97 3.21
N GLU A 302 -15.24 -5.18 3.26
CA GLU A 302 -16.57 -5.57 2.79
C GLU A 302 -16.58 -5.80 1.27
N LYS A 303 -15.90 -4.93 0.52
CA LYS A 303 -15.76 -5.10 -0.93
C LYS A 303 -15.01 -6.37 -1.29
N THR A 304 -13.95 -6.67 -0.55
CA THR A 304 -13.17 -7.91 -0.72
C THR A 304 -14.04 -9.14 -0.49
N ARG A 305 -14.84 -9.17 0.58
CA ARG A 305 -15.82 -10.24 0.84
C ARG A 305 -16.82 -10.36 -0.31
N GLU A 306 -17.39 -9.24 -0.74
CA GLU A 306 -18.36 -9.21 -1.82
C GLU A 306 -17.80 -9.83 -3.10
N VAL A 307 -16.66 -9.36 -3.59
CA VAL A 307 -16.08 -9.83 -4.85
C VAL A 307 -15.59 -11.27 -4.77
N LEU A 308 -15.02 -11.69 -3.62
CA LEU A 308 -14.63 -13.07 -3.37
C LEU A 308 -15.86 -14.01 -3.49
N TYR A 309 -16.97 -13.66 -2.85
CA TYR A 309 -18.18 -14.46 -2.89
C TYR A 309 -18.83 -14.48 -4.28
N GLN A 310 -18.81 -13.36 -5.00
CA GLN A 310 -19.25 -13.31 -6.40
C GLN A 310 -18.39 -14.22 -7.30
N TYR A 311 -17.08 -14.25 -7.08
CA TYR A 311 -16.17 -15.11 -7.81
C TYR A 311 -16.39 -16.59 -7.49
N LEU A 312 -16.51 -16.96 -6.22
CA LEU A 312 -16.82 -18.34 -5.80
C LEU A 312 -18.20 -18.82 -6.29
N ASP A 313 -19.17 -17.91 -6.42
CA ASP A 313 -20.48 -18.19 -6.99
C ASP A 313 -20.49 -18.23 -8.53
N GLY A 314 -19.35 -17.99 -9.19
CA GLY A 314 -19.24 -17.95 -10.66
C GLY A 314 -19.92 -16.74 -11.30
N LYS A 315 -20.14 -15.66 -10.55
CA LYS A 315 -20.74 -14.39 -11.02
C LYS A 315 -19.69 -13.41 -11.55
N LEU A 316 -18.43 -13.56 -11.12
CA LEU A 316 -17.26 -12.85 -11.65
C LEU A 316 -16.36 -13.85 -12.37
N GLU A 317 -15.83 -13.43 -13.50
CA GLU A 317 -14.81 -14.21 -14.24
C GLU A 317 -13.42 -13.86 -13.72
N LYS A 318 -12.46 -14.79 -13.92
CA LYS A 318 -11.04 -14.52 -13.65
C LYS A 318 -10.57 -13.31 -14.45
N GLY A 319 -9.85 -12.41 -13.78
CA GLY A 319 -9.38 -11.14 -14.35
C GLY A 319 -10.42 -10.01 -14.32
N ALA A 320 -11.60 -10.25 -13.73
CA ALA A 320 -12.58 -9.18 -13.53
C ALA A 320 -12.01 -8.13 -12.56
N VAL A 321 -12.29 -6.86 -12.85
CA VAL A 321 -11.96 -5.73 -11.97
C VAL A 321 -13.26 -5.12 -11.47
N ALA A 322 -13.42 -5.05 -10.16
CA ALA A 322 -14.56 -4.43 -9.52
C ALA A 322 -14.23 -2.98 -9.13
N ASP A 323 -15.17 -2.08 -9.41
CA ASP A 323 -15.05 -0.69 -9.01
C ASP A 323 -15.17 -0.53 -7.49
N PHE A 324 -14.40 0.41 -6.98
CA PHE A 324 -14.40 0.83 -5.59
C PHE A 324 -15.02 2.22 -5.45
N SER A 325 -15.86 2.41 -4.44
CA SER A 325 -16.58 3.68 -4.26
C SER A 325 -15.97 4.52 -3.14
N PHE A 326 -16.17 5.83 -3.25
CA PHE A 326 -15.63 6.83 -2.34
C PHE A 326 -16.74 7.74 -1.84
N THR A 327 -16.53 8.33 -0.66
CA THR A 327 -17.43 9.30 -0.06
C THR A 327 -16.63 10.53 0.37
N PRO A 328 -16.87 11.71 -0.19
CA PRO A 328 -16.27 12.95 0.30
C PRO A 328 -16.74 13.26 1.72
N ILE A 329 -15.80 13.49 2.64
CA ILE A 329 -16.07 13.93 4.00
C ILE A 329 -15.53 15.33 4.16
N THR A 330 -16.44 16.26 4.50
CA THR A 330 -16.14 17.65 4.77
C THR A 330 -16.92 18.10 6.02
N ALA A 331 -16.79 19.34 6.44
CA ALA A 331 -17.57 19.88 7.54
C ALA A 331 -19.09 19.70 7.38
N ALA A 332 -19.58 19.53 6.13
CA ALA A 332 -21.01 19.37 5.85
C ALA A 332 -21.60 18.04 6.35
N ASN A 333 -20.79 16.98 6.41
CA ASN A 333 -21.26 15.63 6.73
C ASN A 333 -20.37 14.88 7.74
N VAL A 334 -19.29 15.46 8.22
CA VAL A 334 -18.32 14.78 9.09
C VAL A 334 -18.96 14.19 10.35
N ALA A 335 -20.05 14.80 10.85
CA ALA A 335 -20.74 14.31 12.05
C ALA A 335 -21.26 12.86 11.93
N ASP A 336 -21.50 12.39 10.71
CA ASP A 336 -21.97 11.02 10.45
C ASP A 336 -20.82 9.99 10.50
N TYR A 337 -19.56 10.44 10.55
CA TYR A 337 -18.37 9.60 10.45
C TYR A 337 -17.46 9.62 11.69
N VAL A 338 -17.75 10.51 12.66
CA VAL A 338 -17.01 10.55 13.93
C VAL A 338 -17.35 9.31 14.76
N LYS A 339 -16.31 8.54 15.13
CA LYS A 339 -16.45 7.35 15.98
C LYS A 339 -16.34 7.67 17.47
#